data_f4adb8cd5be892c85f8471e6b3e1be0b
#
_entry.id   f4adb8cd5be892c85f8471e6b3e1be0b
#
_cell.length_a   1.000
_cell.length_b   1.000
_cell.length_c   1.000
_cell.angle_alpha   90.00
_cell.angle_beta   90.00
_cell.angle_gamma   90.00
#
_symmetry.space_group_name_H-M   'P 1'
#
loop_
_entity.id
_entity.type
_entity.pdbx_description
1 polymer ?
#
loop_
_entity_poly.entity_id
_entity_poly.type
_entity_poly.pdbx_seq_one_letter_code
_entity_poly.pdbx_strand_id
1 'polypeptide(L)'
;FIGSHPIAGGENSGLEASTADLYQDAKCIVSPTEATNKTALEKINALWQAVGMNVIRLSAEEHDFIFGAVSHLPHIVAYALMNTLGALRTKDDREVTAFSGAGLKDITRIASSDPVMWRDICLSNRKHSLDLIDLFQIKLDEIRSIIEKGDGQTLKNEFIAANNYRLKVI
;
A
#
# COMPACT_ATOMS: atom_id res chain seq x y z
N PHE A 1 -10.95 -24.45 -0.27
CA PHE A 1 -10.01 -23.31 -0.08
C PHE A 1 -10.74 -22.17 0.64
N ILE A 2 -10.05 -21.51 1.57
CA ILE A 2 -10.54 -20.31 2.26
C ILE A 2 -9.41 -19.29 2.18
N GLY A 3 -9.63 -18.18 1.48
CA GLY A 3 -8.67 -17.09 1.39
C GLY A 3 -8.43 -16.49 2.77
N SER A 4 -7.17 -16.36 3.16
CA SER A 4 -6.76 -15.71 4.40
C SER A 4 -5.52 -14.85 4.14
N HIS A 5 -5.57 -13.59 4.59
CA HIS A 5 -4.48 -12.65 4.45
C HIS A 5 -4.12 -12.06 5.81
N PRO A 6 -3.11 -12.60 6.50
CA PRO A 6 -2.59 -11.97 7.71
C PRO A 6 -1.87 -10.67 7.36
N ILE A 7 -2.32 -9.57 7.96
CA ILE A 7 -1.71 -8.24 7.79
C ILE A 7 -0.64 -8.08 8.86
N ALA A 8 0.43 -8.80 8.67
CA ALA A 8 1.59 -8.84 9.55
C ALA A 8 2.84 -9.06 8.71
N GLY A 9 3.96 -8.52 9.14
CA GLY A 9 5.23 -8.65 8.44
C GLY A 9 6.05 -7.38 8.49
N GLY A 10 7.24 -7.46 7.95
CA GLY A 10 8.22 -6.38 7.85
C GLY A 10 8.85 -6.34 6.47
N GLU A 11 9.91 -5.56 6.34
CA GLU A 11 10.67 -5.40 5.09
C GLU A 11 11.53 -6.62 4.76
N ASN A 12 11.92 -7.37 5.79
CA ASN A 12 12.75 -8.54 5.66
C ASN A 12 11.90 -9.80 5.48
N SER A 13 12.36 -10.72 4.65
CA SER A 13 11.73 -12.01 4.39
C SER A 13 12.53 -13.16 5.01
N GLY A 14 11.88 -14.32 5.13
CA GLY A 14 12.50 -15.53 5.62
C GLY A 14 12.33 -15.78 7.12
N LEU A 15 12.72 -16.96 7.56
CA LEU A 15 12.53 -17.44 8.95
C LEU A 15 13.30 -16.58 9.97
N GLU A 16 14.46 -16.05 9.58
CA GLU A 16 15.30 -15.22 10.46
C GLU A 16 14.66 -13.87 10.80
N ALA A 17 13.71 -13.41 9.98
CA ALA A 17 12.93 -12.20 10.22
C ALA A 17 11.66 -12.43 11.04
N SER A 18 11.35 -13.68 11.39
CA SER A 18 10.15 -14.01 12.16
C SER A 18 10.34 -13.75 13.66
N THR A 19 9.27 -13.29 14.32
CA THR A 19 9.20 -13.14 15.77
C THR A 19 8.01 -13.92 16.31
N ALA A 20 8.08 -14.34 17.58
CA ALA A 20 7.01 -15.14 18.19
C ALA A 20 5.69 -14.37 18.34
N ASP A 21 5.75 -13.05 18.37
CA ASP A 21 4.64 -12.11 18.52
C ASP A 21 4.19 -11.47 17.21
N LEU A 22 4.70 -11.92 16.06
CA LEU A 22 4.42 -11.37 14.73
C LEU A 22 2.93 -11.15 14.45
N TYR A 23 2.09 -12.05 14.93
CA TYR A 23 0.64 -12.05 14.70
C TYR A 23 -0.17 -11.40 15.81
N GLN A 24 0.45 -11.08 16.95
CA GLN A 24 -0.25 -10.57 18.11
C GLN A 24 -0.90 -9.21 17.79
N ASP A 25 -2.22 -9.10 18.04
CA ASP A 25 -3.07 -7.94 17.78
C ASP A 25 -3.16 -7.50 16.30
N ALA A 26 -2.49 -8.22 15.39
CA ALA A 26 -2.57 -7.96 13.96
C ALA A 26 -3.94 -8.38 13.39
N LYS A 27 -4.29 -7.83 12.23
CA LYS A 27 -5.52 -8.17 11.51
C LYS A 27 -5.28 -9.36 10.58
N CYS A 28 -6.22 -10.31 10.52
CA CYS A 28 -6.28 -11.32 9.48
C CYS A 28 -7.57 -11.17 8.68
N ILE A 29 -7.47 -10.90 7.40
CA ILE A 29 -8.63 -10.86 6.52
C ILE A 29 -8.94 -12.28 6.05
N VAL A 30 -10.19 -12.70 6.24
CA VAL A 30 -10.68 -14.00 5.77
C VAL A 30 -11.79 -13.74 4.75
N SER A 31 -11.63 -14.32 3.55
CA SER A 31 -12.54 -14.10 2.42
C SER A 31 -13.29 -15.40 2.06
N PRO A 32 -14.40 -15.70 2.77
CA PRO A 32 -15.24 -16.83 2.43
C PRO A 32 -16.06 -16.56 1.15
N THR A 33 -16.42 -17.63 0.45
CA THR A 33 -17.37 -17.60 -0.66
C THR A 33 -18.67 -18.31 -0.25
N GLU A 34 -19.72 -18.26 -1.10
CA GLU A 34 -20.96 -18.99 -0.86
C GLU A 34 -20.73 -20.50 -0.77
N ALA A 35 -19.74 -21.05 -1.48
CA ALA A 35 -19.36 -22.46 -1.46
C ALA A 35 -18.50 -22.83 -0.25
N THR A 36 -18.15 -21.90 0.63
CA THR A 36 -17.26 -22.15 1.77
C THR A 36 -17.96 -23.02 2.82
N ASN A 37 -17.33 -24.15 3.17
CA ASN A 37 -17.80 -25.01 4.23
C ASN A 37 -17.73 -24.29 5.60
N LYS A 38 -18.85 -24.20 6.32
CA LYS A 38 -18.97 -23.45 7.59
C LYS A 38 -18.01 -23.96 8.66
N THR A 39 -17.92 -25.29 8.84
CA THR A 39 -17.02 -25.88 9.83
C THR A 39 -15.55 -25.61 9.52
N ALA A 40 -15.16 -25.62 8.24
CA ALA A 40 -13.81 -25.25 7.83
C ALA A 40 -13.51 -23.77 8.11
N LEU A 41 -14.50 -22.88 7.86
CA LEU A 41 -14.36 -21.46 8.17
C LEU A 41 -14.20 -21.20 9.67
N GLU A 42 -14.96 -21.91 10.52
CA GLU A 42 -14.83 -21.83 11.98
C GLU A 42 -13.42 -22.26 12.45
N LYS A 43 -12.88 -23.34 11.86
CA LYS A 43 -11.52 -23.80 12.19
C LYS A 43 -10.45 -22.79 11.77
N ILE A 44 -10.57 -22.17 10.60
CA ILE A 44 -9.63 -21.13 10.15
C ILE A 44 -9.70 -19.89 11.04
N ASN A 45 -10.91 -19.44 11.39
CA ASN A 45 -11.08 -18.33 12.33
C ASN A 45 -10.44 -18.63 13.69
N ALA A 46 -10.70 -19.83 14.23
CA ALA A 46 -10.11 -20.26 15.51
C ALA A 46 -8.58 -20.37 15.45
N LEU A 47 -8.01 -20.81 14.32
CA LEU A 47 -6.56 -20.85 14.11
C LEU A 47 -5.94 -19.46 14.21
N TRP A 48 -6.47 -18.48 13.45
CA TRP A 48 -5.93 -17.12 13.43
C TRP A 48 -6.12 -16.42 14.78
N GLN A 49 -7.25 -16.64 15.46
CA GLN A 49 -7.46 -16.15 16.81
C GLN A 49 -6.52 -16.75 17.84
N ALA A 50 -6.20 -18.05 17.72
CA ALA A 50 -5.28 -18.75 18.63
C ALA A 50 -3.85 -18.22 18.55
N VAL A 51 -3.42 -17.67 17.40
CA VAL A 51 -2.13 -17.00 17.24
C VAL A 51 -2.19 -15.49 17.53
N GLY A 52 -3.29 -15.00 18.10
CA GLY A 52 -3.43 -13.63 18.58
C GLY A 52 -3.98 -12.62 17.56
N MET A 53 -4.47 -13.07 16.39
CA MET A 53 -4.96 -12.16 15.35
C MET A 53 -6.43 -11.77 15.54
N ASN A 54 -6.74 -10.55 15.10
CA ASN A 54 -8.09 -10.03 14.95
C ASN A 54 -8.65 -10.42 13.58
N VAL A 55 -9.58 -11.38 13.53
CA VAL A 55 -10.16 -11.88 12.28
C VAL A 55 -11.24 -10.94 11.77
N ILE A 56 -11.09 -10.47 10.54
CA ILE A 56 -12.05 -9.61 9.83
C ILE A 56 -12.51 -10.35 8.57
N ARG A 57 -13.82 -10.35 8.31
CA ARG A 57 -14.38 -10.93 7.09
C ARG A 57 -14.60 -9.83 6.05
N LEU A 58 -14.07 -10.06 4.86
CA LEU A 58 -14.34 -9.27 3.65
C LEU A 58 -14.66 -10.22 2.50
N SER A 59 -15.43 -9.76 1.54
CA SER A 59 -15.49 -10.44 0.23
C SER A 59 -14.12 -10.33 -0.47
N ALA A 60 -13.85 -11.21 -1.44
CA ALA A 60 -12.62 -11.11 -2.23
C ALA A 60 -12.51 -9.76 -2.97
N GLU A 61 -13.63 -9.27 -3.52
CA GLU A 61 -13.68 -7.97 -4.21
C GLU A 61 -13.36 -6.79 -3.27
N GLU A 62 -13.94 -6.78 -2.06
CA GLU A 62 -13.63 -5.75 -1.06
C GLU A 62 -12.17 -5.83 -0.59
N HIS A 63 -11.65 -7.05 -0.38
CA HIS A 63 -10.25 -7.26 -0.05
C HIS A 63 -9.35 -6.65 -1.14
N ASP A 64 -9.58 -7.01 -2.40
CA ASP A 64 -8.75 -6.60 -3.52
C ASP A 64 -8.80 -5.08 -3.75
N PHE A 65 -9.97 -4.45 -3.57
CA PHE A 65 -10.12 -3.00 -3.64
C PHE A 65 -9.38 -2.32 -2.49
N ILE A 66 -9.61 -2.75 -1.24
CA ILE A 66 -9.02 -2.13 -0.05
C ILE A 66 -7.49 -2.22 -0.11
N PHE A 67 -6.94 -3.44 -0.34
CA PHE A 67 -5.48 -3.62 -0.39
C PHE A 67 -4.86 -3.04 -1.66
N GLY A 68 -5.62 -2.96 -2.74
CA GLY A 68 -5.26 -2.14 -3.89
C GLY A 68 -4.98 -0.69 -3.51
N ALA A 69 -5.87 -0.10 -2.70
CA ALA A 69 -5.78 1.30 -2.30
C ALA A 69 -4.71 1.56 -1.22
N VAL A 70 -4.68 0.74 -0.14
CA VAL A 70 -3.83 1.03 1.03
C VAL A 70 -2.44 0.39 0.98
N SER A 71 -2.21 -0.52 0.03
CA SER A 71 -0.95 -1.24 -0.12
C SER A 71 -0.39 -1.16 -1.54
N HIS A 72 -1.14 -1.60 -2.56
CA HIS A 72 -0.59 -1.71 -3.92
C HIS A 72 -0.31 -0.34 -4.52
N LEU A 73 -1.24 0.60 -4.48
CA LEU A 73 -1.04 1.95 -5.00
C LEU A 73 0.16 2.66 -4.33
N PRO A 74 0.32 2.68 -2.99
CA PRO A 74 1.52 3.24 -2.36
C PRO A 74 2.84 2.67 -2.90
N HIS A 75 2.94 1.36 -3.10
CA HIS A 75 4.15 0.75 -3.65
C HIS A 75 4.39 1.14 -5.11
N ILE A 76 3.33 1.12 -5.94
CA ILE A 76 3.41 1.56 -7.34
C ILE A 76 3.92 3.01 -7.41
N VAL A 77 3.38 3.89 -6.56
CA VAL A 77 3.79 5.31 -6.48
C VAL A 77 5.24 5.43 -6.05
N ALA A 78 5.67 4.68 -5.03
CA ALA A 78 7.06 4.69 -4.56
C ALA A 78 8.05 4.23 -5.65
N TYR A 79 7.75 3.14 -6.37
CA TYR A 79 8.55 2.69 -7.50
C TYR A 79 8.58 3.72 -8.63
N ALA A 80 7.42 4.29 -9.01
CA ALA A 80 7.33 5.29 -10.06
C ALA A 80 8.12 6.56 -9.69
N LEU A 81 8.00 7.01 -8.43
CA LEU A 81 8.76 8.15 -7.93
C LEU A 81 10.27 7.91 -8.00
N MET A 82 10.74 6.76 -7.53
CA MET A 82 12.16 6.41 -7.58
C MET A 82 12.70 6.31 -9.01
N ASN A 83 11.94 5.69 -9.92
CA ASN A 83 12.32 5.61 -11.33
C ASN A 83 12.38 7.01 -11.98
N THR A 84 11.44 7.90 -11.63
CA THR A 84 11.44 9.30 -12.11
C THR A 84 12.68 10.03 -11.61
N LEU A 85 12.96 9.98 -10.31
CA LEU A 85 14.10 10.69 -9.71
C LEU A 85 15.45 10.10 -10.16
N GLY A 86 15.54 8.78 -10.31
CA GLY A 86 16.74 8.09 -10.75
C GLY A 86 17.16 8.46 -12.19
N ALA A 87 16.21 8.89 -13.03
CA ALA A 87 16.47 9.36 -14.39
C ALA A 87 16.92 10.84 -14.45
N LEU A 88 16.81 11.61 -13.37
CA LEU A 88 17.12 13.03 -13.35
C LEU A 88 18.59 13.29 -13.01
N ARG A 89 19.15 14.31 -13.66
CA ARG A 89 20.50 14.82 -13.42
C ARG A 89 20.50 16.33 -13.24
N THR A 90 21.42 16.84 -12.45
CA THR A 90 21.68 18.29 -12.36
C THR A 90 22.42 18.75 -13.63
N LYS A 91 22.58 20.08 -13.79
CA LYS A 91 23.36 20.65 -14.89
C LYS A 91 24.82 20.17 -14.92
N ASP A 92 25.37 19.80 -13.75
CA ASP A 92 26.73 19.28 -13.58
C ASP A 92 26.76 17.75 -13.58
N ASP A 93 25.75 17.09 -14.15
CA ASP A 93 25.61 15.64 -14.29
C ASP A 93 25.61 14.84 -12.95
N ARG A 94 25.19 15.49 -11.86
CA ARG A 94 25.05 14.82 -10.57
C ARG A 94 23.65 14.21 -10.42
N GLU A 95 23.56 13.06 -9.77
CA GLU A 95 22.29 12.45 -9.42
C GLU A 95 21.48 13.32 -8.44
N VAL A 96 20.23 13.65 -8.79
CA VAL A 96 19.39 14.46 -7.89
C VAL A 96 19.10 13.74 -6.56
N THR A 97 19.09 12.42 -6.56
CA THR A 97 18.90 11.58 -5.37
C THR A 97 20.02 11.72 -4.34
N ALA A 98 21.23 12.16 -4.75
CA ALA A 98 22.32 12.45 -3.84
C ALA A 98 22.01 13.61 -2.85
N PHE A 99 21.00 14.44 -3.15
CA PHE A 99 20.56 15.55 -2.31
C PHE A 99 19.32 15.19 -1.46
N SER A 100 18.99 13.89 -1.34
CA SER A 100 17.80 13.43 -0.63
C SER A 100 17.89 13.66 0.88
N GLY A 101 16.80 14.17 1.47
CA GLY A 101 16.58 14.23 2.92
C GLY A 101 15.74 13.06 3.45
N ALA A 102 15.42 13.11 4.75
CA ALA A 102 14.62 12.08 5.44
C ALA A 102 13.25 11.85 4.76
N GLY A 103 12.55 12.91 4.36
CA GLY A 103 11.22 12.80 3.75
C GLY A 103 11.21 11.93 2.48
N LEU A 104 12.22 12.05 1.60
CA LEU A 104 12.29 11.18 0.42
C LEU A 104 12.57 9.73 0.84
N LYS A 105 13.46 9.49 1.78
CA LYS A 105 13.78 8.15 2.29
C LYS A 105 12.55 7.47 2.87
N ASP A 106 11.76 8.20 3.66
CA ASP A 106 10.55 7.67 4.29
C ASP A 106 9.49 7.27 3.27
N ILE A 107 9.16 8.16 2.32
CA ILE A 107 8.12 7.89 1.32
C ILE A 107 8.53 6.80 0.31
N THR A 108 9.83 6.64 0.06
CA THR A 108 10.34 5.67 -0.93
C THR A 108 10.87 4.39 -0.31
N ARG A 109 10.87 4.25 1.01
CA ARG A 109 11.36 3.06 1.72
C ARG A 109 10.79 1.77 1.16
N ILE A 110 9.50 1.73 0.88
CA ILE A 110 8.80 0.56 0.33
C ILE A 110 9.18 0.23 -1.12
N ALA A 111 9.87 1.10 -1.83
CA ALA A 111 10.40 0.81 -3.17
C ALA A 111 11.61 -0.14 -3.16
N SER A 112 12.14 -0.50 -1.99
CA SER A 112 13.18 -1.53 -1.82
C SER A 112 12.62 -2.95 -1.66
N SER A 113 11.31 -3.13 -1.69
CA SER A 113 10.64 -4.43 -1.61
C SER A 113 10.95 -5.31 -2.82
N ASP A 114 10.75 -6.64 -2.67
CA ASP A 114 11.02 -7.62 -3.73
C ASP A 114 10.22 -7.33 -5.01
N PRO A 115 10.89 -7.08 -6.16
CA PRO A 115 10.22 -6.70 -7.39
C PRO A 115 9.41 -7.85 -8.03
N VAL A 116 9.77 -9.11 -7.77
CA VAL A 116 9.03 -10.27 -8.29
C VAL A 116 7.72 -10.39 -7.56
N MET A 117 7.74 -10.29 -6.24
CA MET A 117 6.53 -10.29 -5.42
C MET A 117 5.57 -9.17 -5.85
N TRP A 118 6.06 -7.93 -6.00
CA TRP A 118 5.22 -6.79 -6.37
C TRP A 118 4.71 -6.84 -7.80
N ARG A 119 5.48 -7.40 -8.74
CA ARG A 119 4.98 -7.73 -10.08
C ARG A 119 3.75 -8.64 -9.99
N ASP A 120 3.85 -9.72 -9.23
CA ASP A 120 2.79 -10.72 -9.14
C ASP A 120 1.56 -10.18 -8.43
N ILE A 121 1.73 -9.39 -7.37
CA ILE A 121 0.66 -8.68 -6.67
C ILE A 121 -0.11 -7.75 -7.63
N CYS A 122 0.60 -6.87 -8.34
CA CYS A 122 -0.03 -5.92 -9.25
C CYS A 122 -0.77 -6.62 -10.40
N LEU A 123 -0.21 -7.69 -10.95
CA LEU A 123 -0.85 -8.45 -12.03
C LEU A 123 -2.03 -9.27 -11.56
N SER A 124 -1.99 -9.81 -10.34
CA SER A 124 -3.11 -10.56 -9.76
C SER A 124 -4.29 -9.65 -9.42
N ASN A 125 -4.03 -8.42 -8.96
CA ASN A 125 -5.06 -7.41 -8.68
C ASN A 125 -5.09 -6.32 -9.76
N ARG A 126 -4.99 -6.74 -11.03
CA ARG A 126 -4.81 -5.83 -12.17
C ARG A 126 -5.90 -4.77 -12.30
N LYS A 127 -7.18 -5.18 -12.16
CA LYS A 127 -8.32 -4.27 -12.32
C LYS A 127 -8.22 -3.10 -11.34
N HIS A 128 -8.18 -3.40 -10.05
CA HIS A 128 -8.12 -2.35 -9.03
C HIS A 128 -6.81 -1.55 -9.07
N SER A 129 -5.69 -2.19 -9.43
CA SER A 129 -4.42 -1.47 -9.62
C SER A 129 -4.53 -0.39 -10.70
N LEU A 130 -5.15 -0.70 -11.85
CA LEU A 130 -5.35 0.26 -12.93
C LEU A 130 -6.34 1.36 -12.53
N ASP A 131 -7.51 1.00 -11.99
CA ASP A 131 -8.53 1.96 -11.56
C ASP A 131 -7.95 2.97 -10.53
N LEU A 132 -7.12 2.49 -9.60
CA LEU A 132 -6.52 3.32 -8.57
C LEU A 132 -5.37 4.20 -9.10
N ILE A 133 -4.60 3.72 -10.06
CA ILE A 133 -3.61 4.54 -10.78
C ILE A 133 -4.32 5.71 -11.49
N ASP A 134 -5.41 5.44 -12.20
CA ASP A 134 -6.17 6.46 -12.90
C ASP A 134 -6.69 7.53 -11.94
N LEU A 135 -7.26 7.12 -10.80
CA LEU A 135 -7.71 8.06 -9.76
C LEU A 135 -6.55 8.91 -9.20
N PHE A 136 -5.39 8.30 -8.99
CA PHE A 136 -4.21 9.01 -8.51
C PHE A 136 -3.67 10.01 -9.54
N GLN A 137 -3.66 9.63 -10.82
CA GLN A 137 -3.26 10.53 -11.92
C GLN A 137 -4.20 11.73 -12.02
N ILE A 138 -5.53 11.52 -11.93
CA ILE A 138 -6.51 12.61 -11.89
C ILE A 138 -6.18 13.58 -10.75
N LYS A 139 -5.88 13.08 -9.55
CA LYS A 139 -5.54 13.95 -8.42
C LYS A 139 -4.22 14.71 -8.62
N LEU A 140 -3.23 14.10 -9.26
CA LEU A 140 -1.98 14.80 -9.63
C LEU A 140 -2.23 15.90 -10.66
N ASP A 141 -3.08 15.66 -11.65
CA ASP A 141 -3.45 16.67 -12.67
C ASP A 141 -4.23 17.84 -12.07
N GLU A 142 -5.12 17.59 -11.09
CA GLU A 142 -5.79 18.64 -10.32
C GLU A 142 -4.78 19.53 -9.59
N ILE A 143 -3.85 18.93 -8.84
CA ILE A 143 -2.78 19.66 -8.12
C ILE A 143 -1.91 20.46 -9.10
N ARG A 144 -1.52 19.84 -10.20
CA ARG A 144 -0.75 20.48 -11.28
C ARG A 144 -1.47 21.72 -11.80
N SER A 145 -2.77 21.59 -12.11
CA SER A 145 -3.59 22.72 -12.61
C SER A 145 -3.68 23.87 -11.60
N ILE A 146 -3.79 23.58 -10.31
CA ILE A 146 -3.80 24.58 -9.25
C ILE A 146 -2.46 25.33 -9.20
N ILE A 147 -1.34 24.58 -9.30
CA ILE A 147 0.02 25.15 -9.33
C ILE A 147 0.22 26.03 -10.58
N GLU A 148 -0.20 25.58 -11.75
CA GLU A 148 -0.12 26.33 -13.02
C GLU A 148 -0.87 27.67 -12.95
N LYS A 149 -2.00 27.71 -12.23
CA LYS A 149 -2.79 28.94 -12.01
C LYS A 149 -2.23 29.85 -10.92
N GLY A 150 -1.25 29.39 -10.16
CA GLY A 150 -0.72 30.12 -9.00
C GLY A 150 -1.72 30.28 -7.86
N ASP A 151 -2.76 29.44 -7.79
CA ASP A 151 -3.80 29.51 -6.75
C ASP A 151 -3.33 28.91 -5.43
N GLY A 152 -2.55 29.70 -4.69
CA GLY A 152 -1.98 29.26 -3.41
C GLY A 152 -3.03 28.97 -2.33
N GLN A 153 -4.21 29.60 -2.38
CA GLN A 153 -5.25 29.34 -1.38
C GLN A 153 -5.91 27.97 -1.60
N THR A 154 -6.25 27.64 -2.84
CA THR A 154 -6.80 26.32 -3.19
C THR A 154 -5.78 25.23 -2.92
N LEU A 155 -4.49 25.43 -3.28
CA LEU A 155 -3.43 24.47 -3.00
C LEU A 155 -3.29 24.21 -1.50
N LYS A 156 -3.31 25.25 -0.68
CA LYS A 156 -3.28 25.12 0.79
C LYS A 156 -4.47 24.29 1.31
N ASN A 157 -5.66 24.51 0.78
CA ASN A 157 -6.87 23.79 1.19
C ASN A 157 -6.76 22.29 0.84
N GLU A 158 -6.23 21.93 -0.33
CA GLU A 158 -5.95 20.55 -0.71
C GLU A 158 -4.99 19.86 0.28
N PHE A 159 -3.93 20.55 0.69
CA PHE A 159 -2.98 19.99 1.66
C PHE A 159 -3.57 19.87 3.07
N ILE A 160 -4.42 20.80 3.49
CA ILE A 160 -5.17 20.70 4.76
C ILE A 160 -6.10 19.48 4.73
N ALA A 161 -6.80 19.23 3.62
CA ALA A 161 -7.65 18.06 3.48
C ALA A 161 -6.83 16.76 3.60
N ALA A 162 -5.67 16.69 2.94
CA ALA A 162 -4.75 15.55 3.06
C ALA A 162 -4.26 15.34 4.50
N ASN A 163 -3.91 16.41 5.22
CA ASN A 163 -3.52 16.35 6.62
C ASN A 163 -4.64 15.75 7.49
N ASN A 164 -5.90 16.18 7.27
CA ASN A 164 -7.04 15.66 8.00
C ASN A 164 -7.29 14.17 7.74
N TYR A 165 -7.05 13.69 6.51
CA TYR A 165 -7.09 12.24 6.22
C TYR A 165 -5.96 11.49 6.90
N ARG A 166 -4.74 12.05 6.92
CA ARG A 166 -3.58 11.43 7.56
C ARG A 166 -3.78 11.22 9.06
N LEU A 167 -4.45 12.17 9.75
CA LEU A 167 -4.78 12.05 11.17
C LEU A 167 -5.69 10.87 11.50
N LYS A 168 -6.42 10.32 10.53
CA LYS A 168 -7.29 9.14 10.72
C LYS A 168 -6.55 7.81 10.52
N VAL A 169 -5.33 7.84 10.01
CA VAL A 169 -4.52 6.65 9.72
C VAL A 169 -3.56 6.31 10.86
N ILE A 170 -3.35 7.23 11.80
CA ILE A 170 -2.45 7.11 12.95
C ILE A 170 -3.16 6.42 14.10
#